data_c4935599177d2840a242ab8892ba04ec
#
_entry.id   c4935599177d2840a242ab8892ba04ec
#
_cell.length_a   1.000
_cell.length_b   1.000
_cell.length_c   1.000
_cell.angle_alpha   90.00
_cell.angle_beta   90.00
_cell.angle_gamma   90.00
#
_symmetry.space_group_name_H-M   'P 1'
#
loop_
_entity.id
_entity.type
_entity.pdbx_description
1 polymer ?
#
loop_
_entity_poly.entity_id
_entity_poly.type
_entity_poly.pdbx_seq_one_letter_code
_entity_poly.pdbx_strand_id
1 'polypeptide(L)'
;PTEIAFDISSAERAVEALDGREAFGFNYDPSHLGYQGVDYVGFIDHFSDRIYHVHMKDVWWSDKPTKAGVFGGHTEFGNKDRYWDFVSVGRGKIDFDRIIRALNRIGYNGPLSVEWEDSGMEREIGASESADYCKKIDFTAPGAAFDSAFSEKED
;
A
#
# COMPACT_ATOMS: atom_id res chain seq x y z
N PRO A 1 11.68 -8.51 -4.06
CA PRO A 1 11.81 -9.76 -4.83
C PRO A 1 12.16 -10.98 -3.96
N THR A 2 11.98 -10.89 -2.66
CA THR A 2 12.11 -12.03 -1.74
C THR A 2 10.79 -12.81 -1.61
N GLU A 3 9.68 -12.19 -1.99
CA GLU A 3 8.35 -12.77 -1.97
C GLU A 3 8.04 -13.47 -3.31
N ILE A 4 7.12 -14.44 -3.29
CA ILE A 4 6.67 -15.13 -4.52
C ILE A 4 5.87 -14.16 -5.41
N ALA A 5 5.02 -13.31 -4.80
CA ALA A 5 4.22 -12.30 -5.47
C ALA A 5 4.79 -10.91 -5.17
N PHE A 6 5.81 -10.49 -5.92
CA PHE A 6 6.52 -9.22 -5.73
C PHE A 6 6.16 -8.12 -6.75
N ASP A 7 5.34 -8.46 -7.74
CA ASP A 7 4.75 -7.57 -8.74
C ASP A 7 3.44 -8.17 -9.27
N ILE A 8 2.73 -7.44 -10.14
CA ILE A 8 1.46 -7.90 -10.69
C ILE A 8 1.63 -9.22 -11.45
N SER A 9 2.65 -9.34 -12.29
CA SER A 9 2.85 -10.55 -13.10
C SER A 9 3.21 -11.79 -12.26
N SER A 10 3.99 -11.63 -11.20
CA SER A 10 4.31 -12.75 -10.29
C SER A 10 3.10 -13.12 -9.42
N ALA A 11 2.27 -12.14 -9.05
CA ALA A 11 1.02 -12.37 -8.34
C ALA A 11 0.00 -13.12 -9.21
N GLU A 12 -0.14 -12.77 -10.50
CA GLU A 12 -0.97 -13.53 -11.46
C GLU A 12 -0.53 -14.99 -11.54
N ARG A 13 0.77 -15.24 -11.69
CA ARG A 13 1.30 -16.61 -11.72
C ARG A 13 1.06 -17.39 -10.43
N ALA A 14 1.11 -16.71 -9.27
CA ALA A 14 0.81 -17.34 -7.99
C ALA A 14 -0.66 -17.76 -7.90
N VAL A 15 -1.59 -16.91 -8.34
CA VAL A 15 -3.02 -17.23 -8.41
C VAL A 15 -3.27 -18.38 -9.40
N GLU A 16 -2.66 -18.36 -10.58
CA GLU A 16 -2.77 -19.40 -11.59
C GLU A 16 -2.23 -20.75 -11.07
N ALA A 17 -1.06 -20.75 -10.43
CA ALA A 17 -0.47 -21.97 -9.86
C ALA A 17 -1.32 -22.64 -8.79
N LEU A 18 -2.26 -21.89 -8.20
CA LEU A 18 -3.20 -22.36 -7.20
C LEU A 18 -4.62 -22.59 -7.79
N ASP A 19 -4.73 -22.71 -9.12
CA ASP A 19 -6.01 -22.87 -9.84
C ASP A 19 -7.07 -21.83 -9.44
N GLY A 20 -6.65 -20.60 -9.14
CA GLY A 20 -7.55 -19.52 -8.72
C GLY A 20 -8.26 -19.77 -7.38
N ARG A 21 -7.73 -20.61 -6.51
CA ARG A 21 -8.35 -21.01 -5.24
C ARG A 21 -8.74 -19.79 -4.40
N GLU A 22 -10.01 -19.65 -4.07
CA GLU A 22 -10.58 -18.53 -3.31
C GLU A 22 -10.01 -18.39 -1.88
N ALA A 23 -9.53 -19.48 -1.29
CA ALA A 23 -8.88 -19.43 0.03
C ALA A 23 -7.50 -18.74 0.02
N PHE A 24 -6.96 -18.44 -1.18
CA PHE A 24 -5.72 -17.67 -1.35
C PHE A 24 -6.04 -16.23 -1.70
N GLY A 25 -5.48 -15.30 -0.95
CA GLY A 25 -5.56 -13.88 -1.19
C GLY A 25 -4.30 -13.16 -0.70
N PHE A 26 -4.25 -11.87 -0.93
CA PHE A 26 -3.09 -11.05 -0.62
C PHE A 26 -3.27 -10.30 0.70
N ASN A 27 -2.23 -10.34 1.51
CA ASN A 27 -1.95 -9.31 2.49
C ASN A 27 -1.24 -8.19 1.74
N TYR A 28 -2.03 -7.21 1.29
CA TYR A 28 -1.53 -6.12 0.45
C TYR A 28 -0.64 -5.18 1.27
N ASP A 29 0.56 -4.93 0.76
CA ASP A 29 1.51 -3.97 1.33
C ASP A 29 2.11 -3.10 0.22
N PRO A 30 1.75 -1.80 0.16
CA PRO A 30 2.21 -0.91 -0.89
C PRO A 30 3.71 -0.62 -0.81
N SER A 31 4.30 -0.71 0.38
CA SER A 31 5.71 -0.35 0.58
C SER A 31 6.65 -1.28 -0.18
N HIS A 32 6.33 -2.59 -0.21
CA HIS A 32 7.11 -3.58 -0.93
C HIS A 32 7.00 -3.46 -2.47
N LEU A 33 5.96 -2.82 -2.96
CA LEU A 33 5.73 -2.58 -4.39
C LEU A 33 6.28 -1.22 -4.84
N GLY A 34 6.09 -0.18 -4.03
CA GLY A 34 6.34 1.21 -4.40
C GLY A 34 7.80 1.50 -4.75
N TYR A 35 8.76 1.09 -3.92
CA TYR A 35 10.18 1.36 -4.18
C TYR A 35 10.73 0.61 -5.40
N GLN A 36 10.04 -0.45 -5.85
CA GLN A 36 10.36 -1.19 -7.06
C GLN A 36 9.81 -0.54 -8.33
N GLY A 37 8.95 0.49 -8.21
CA GLY A 37 8.27 1.11 -9.34
C GLY A 37 7.08 0.29 -9.85
N VAL A 38 6.54 -0.62 -9.06
CA VAL A 38 5.32 -1.36 -9.38
C VAL A 38 4.10 -0.46 -9.17
N ASP A 39 3.10 -0.56 -10.04
CA ASP A 39 1.81 0.12 -9.85
C ASP A 39 1.04 -0.51 -8.68
N TYR A 40 1.37 -0.07 -7.47
CA TYR A 40 0.77 -0.58 -6.25
C TYR A 40 -0.71 -0.21 -6.10
N VAL A 41 -1.18 0.87 -6.72
CA VAL A 41 -2.60 1.21 -6.74
C VAL A 41 -3.36 0.33 -7.73
N GLY A 42 -2.82 0.16 -8.94
CA GLY A 42 -3.37 -0.76 -9.94
C GLY A 42 -3.40 -2.21 -9.48
N PHE A 43 -2.49 -2.62 -8.57
CA PHE A 43 -2.52 -3.94 -7.95
C PHE A 43 -3.84 -4.20 -7.21
N ILE A 44 -4.39 -3.20 -6.50
CA ILE A 44 -5.67 -3.31 -5.78
C ILE A 44 -6.81 -3.54 -6.77
N ASP A 45 -6.88 -2.76 -7.85
CA ASP A 45 -7.93 -2.89 -8.86
C ASP A 45 -7.81 -4.23 -9.60
N HIS A 46 -6.59 -4.70 -9.89
CA HIS A 46 -6.32 -5.94 -10.61
C HIS A 46 -6.72 -7.18 -9.81
N PHE A 47 -6.51 -7.17 -8.49
CA PHE A 47 -6.82 -8.27 -7.59
C PHE A 47 -7.96 -7.92 -6.63
N SER A 48 -9.00 -7.24 -7.13
CA SER A 48 -10.09 -6.68 -6.34
C SER A 48 -10.85 -7.70 -5.47
N ASP A 49 -10.90 -8.96 -5.89
CA ASP A 49 -11.53 -10.08 -5.19
C ASP A 49 -10.58 -10.83 -4.25
N ARG A 50 -9.31 -10.41 -4.16
CA ARG A 50 -8.25 -11.13 -3.44
C ARG A 50 -7.47 -10.29 -2.45
N ILE A 51 -7.87 -9.06 -2.20
CA ILE A 51 -7.28 -8.24 -1.14
C ILE A 51 -7.97 -8.61 0.19
N TYR A 52 -7.33 -9.47 0.97
CA TYR A 52 -7.91 -9.99 2.20
C TYR A 52 -7.46 -9.23 3.44
N HIS A 53 -6.31 -8.60 3.36
CA HIS A 53 -5.77 -7.75 4.41
C HIS A 53 -4.95 -6.62 3.80
N VAL A 54 -4.86 -5.49 4.50
CA VAL A 54 -4.09 -4.32 4.05
C VAL A 54 -3.16 -3.87 5.15
N HIS A 55 -1.87 -3.84 4.82
CA HIS A 55 -0.85 -3.17 5.61
C HIS A 55 -0.74 -1.70 5.19
N MET A 56 -0.83 -0.83 6.17
CA MET A 56 -0.50 0.57 6.05
C MET A 56 0.96 0.72 6.46
N LYS A 57 1.84 0.62 5.47
CA LYS A 57 3.29 0.68 5.62
C LYS A 57 3.86 1.61 4.58
N ASP A 58 4.74 2.50 5.00
CA ASP A 58 5.31 3.51 4.11
C ASP A 58 6.78 3.25 3.83
N VAL A 59 7.25 3.75 2.71
CA VAL A 59 8.61 3.59 2.25
C VAL A 59 9.09 4.86 1.56
N TRP A 60 10.28 5.27 1.89
CA TRP A 60 11.01 6.30 1.16
C TRP A 60 11.96 5.65 0.14
N TRP A 61 12.14 6.26 -1.01
CA TRP A 61 13.18 5.89 -1.98
C TRP A 61 13.84 7.11 -2.61
N SER A 62 15.06 6.95 -3.05
CA SER A 62 15.86 8.02 -3.62
C SER A 62 15.41 8.36 -5.04
N ASP A 63 15.40 9.65 -5.37
CA ASP A 63 15.21 10.14 -6.75
C ASP A 63 16.52 10.14 -7.56
N LYS A 64 17.63 9.73 -6.92
CA LYS A 64 18.95 9.72 -7.52
C LYS A 64 19.63 8.35 -7.32
N PRO A 65 20.58 7.97 -8.19
CA PRO A 65 21.39 6.79 -7.97
C PRO A 65 22.07 6.83 -6.59
N THR A 66 22.08 5.69 -5.91
CA THR A 66 22.75 5.49 -4.62
C THR A 66 23.80 4.39 -4.74
N LYS A 67 24.64 4.28 -3.72
CA LYS A 67 25.75 3.30 -3.72
C LYS A 67 25.22 1.85 -3.69
N ALA A 68 24.15 1.61 -2.96
CA ALA A 68 23.61 0.25 -2.79
C ALA A 68 22.54 -0.14 -3.84
N GLY A 69 21.84 0.83 -4.47
CA GLY A 69 20.78 0.60 -5.42
C GLY A 69 19.55 -0.08 -4.81
N VAL A 70 18.58 -0.45 -5.66
CA VAL A 70 17.29 -1.03 -5.22
C VAL A 70 17.46 -2.42 -4.58
N PHE A 71 18.44 -3.20 -5.00
CA PHE A 71 18.78 -4.52 -4.44
C PHE A 71 19.71 -4.44 -3.21
N GLY A 72 19.77 -3.28 -2.58
CA GLY A 72 20.65 -3.02 -1.44
C GLY A 72 20.22 -3.61 -0.10
N GLY A 73 19.39 -4.66 -0.10
CA GLY A 73 18.90 -5.33 1.11
C GLY A 73 19.98 -5.94 2.02
N HIS A 74 21.22 -6.04 1.53
CA HIS A 74 22.39 -6.43 2.33
C HIS A 74 22.93 -5.28 3.22
N THR A 75 22.45 -4.05 3.02
CA THR A 75 22.77 -2.92 3.88
C THR A 75 21.73 -2.78 4.98
N GLU A 76 22.17 -2.41 6.19
CA GLU A 76 21.28 -2.21 7.34
C GLU A 76 20.29 -1.06 7.09
N PHE A 77 19.09 -1.16 7.65
CA PHE A 77 18.11 -0.08 7.65
C PHE A 77 18.69 1.18 8.32
N GLY A 78 18.37 2.35 7.79
CA GLY A 78 18.94 3.63 8.23
C GLY A 78 20.30 3.96 7.62
N ASN A 79 20.90 3.08 6.82
CA ASN A 79 22.17 3.36 6.15
C ASN A 79 21.96 4.37 5.02
N LYS A 80 22.73 5.47 5.05
CA LYS A 80 22.66 6.57 4.07
C LYS A 80 22.93 6.17 2.61
N ASP A 81 23.56 5.01 2.39
CA ASP A 81 23.87 4.49 1.06
C ASP A 81 22.73 3.68 0.44
N ARG A 82 21.62 3.43 1.19
CA ARG A 82 20.45 2.70 0.70
C ARG A 82 19.69 3.53 -0.35
N TYR A 83 19.08 2.82 -1.29
CA TYR A 83 18.18 3.42 -2.28
C TYR A 83 16.76 3.66 -1.72
N TRP A 84 16.33 2.82 -0.80
CA TRP A 84 15.02 2.89 -0.15
C TRP A 84 15.12 2.49 1.31
N ASP A 85 14.20 2.97 2.11
CA ASP A 85 14.06 2.58 3.52
C ASP A 85 12.62 2.70 3.97
N PHE A 86 12.21 1.86 4.93
CA PHE A 86 10.90 2.02 5.55
C PHE A 86 10.89 3.21 6.48
N VAL A 87 9.75 3.89 6.52
CA VAL A 87 9.53 5.07 7.36
C VAL A 87 8.11 5.04 7.93
N SER A 88 7.89 5.78 8.99
CA SER A 88 6.56 5.93 9.59
C SER A 88 5.53 6.39 8.56
N VAL A 89 4.30 5.87 8.65
CA VAL A 89 3.23 6.11 7.67
C VAL A 89 2.94 7.60 7.52
N GLY A 90 2.92 8.07 6.27
CA GLY A 90 2.75 9.48 5.91
C GLY A 90 4.07 10.26 5.81
N ARG A 91 5.23 9.61 5.99
CA ARG A 91 6.56 10.23 5.89
C ARG A 91 7.36 9.76 4.68
N GLY A 92 6.84 8.77 3.95
CA GLY A 92 7.45 8.21 2.74
C GLY A 92 6.87 8.77 1.46
N LYS A 93 6.80 7.90 0.45
CA LYS A 93 6.36 8.25 -0.91
C LYS A 93 5.12 7.47 -1.37
N ILE A 94 4.51 6.68 -0.49
CA ILE A 94 3.27 5.97 -0.82
C ILE A 94 2.10 6.96 -0.83
N ASP A 95 1.33 6.93 -1.90
CA ASP A 95 0.12 7.75 -2.05
C ASP A 95 -1.09 7.03 -1.42
N PHE A 96 -1.22 7.19 -0.12
CA PHE A 96 -2.30 6.55 0.65
C PHE A 96 -3.69 7.08 0.27
N ASP A 97 -3.84 8.32 -0.18
CA ASP A 97 -5.14 8.83 -0.65
C ASP A 97 -5.64 8.00 -1.84
N ARG A 98 -4.77 7.73 -2.82
CA ARG A 98 -5.12 6.88 -3.96
C ARG A 98 -5.41 5.43 -3.55
N ILE A 99 -4.69 4.90 -2.54
CA ILE A 99 -4.96 3.56 -1.99
C ILE A 99 -6.34 3.50 -1.37
N ILE A 100 -6.71 4.43 -0.48
CA ILE A 100 -8.04 4.45 0.14
C ILE A 100 -9.15 4.58 -0.91
N ARG A 101 -8.95 5.41 -1.94
CA ARG A 101 -9.90 5.49 -3.06
C ARG A 101 -10.03 4.17 -3.82
N ALA A 102 -8.94 3.45 -4.04
CA ALA A 102 -8.96 2.14 -4.69
C ALA A 102 -9.67 1.08 -3.82
N LEU A 103 -9.37 1.04 -2.53
CA LEU A 103 -10.03 0.15 -1.58
C LEU A 103 -11.53 0.40 -1.51
N ASN A 104 -11.95 1.68 -1.47
CA ASN A 104 -13.36 2.06 -1.55
C ASN A 104 -14.02 1.59 -2.86
N ARG A 105 -13.32 1.70 -3.98
CA ARG A 105 -13.81 1.29 -5.32
C ARG A 105 -14.10 -0.20 -5.40
N ILE A 106 -13.23 -1.02 -4.79
CA ILE A 106 -13.42 -2.48 -4.76
C ILE A 106 -14.33 -2.96 -3.62
N GLY A 107 -14.85 -2.05 -2.78
CA GLY A 107 -15.71 -2.39 -1.64
C GLY A 107 -14.98 -3.11 -0.49
N TYR A 108 -13.68 -2.84 -0.31
CA TYR A 108 -12.91 -3.43 0.79
C TYR A 108 -13.45 -2.97 2.14
N ASN A 109 -13.76 -3.91 3.03
CA ASN A 109 -14.29 -3.67 4.38
C ASN A 109 -13.41 -4.32 5.48
N GLY A 110 -12.22 -4.78 5.11
CA GLY A 110 -11.29 -5.38 6.06
C GLY A 110 -10.51 -4.33 6.86
N PRO A 111 -9.67 -4.75 7.81
CA PRO A 111 -8.88 -3.84 8.62
C PRO A 111 -7.74 -3.20 7.82
N LEU A 112 -7.41 -1.96 8.19
CA LEU A 112 -6.19 -1.27 7.81
C LEU A 112 -5.20 -1.39 8.98
N SER A 113 -4.18 -2.22 8.82
CA SER A 113 -3.21 -2.49 9.90
C SER A 113 -1.93 -1.70 9.68
N VAL A 114 -1.57 -0.85 10.61
CA VAL A 114 -0.25 -0.22 10.60
C VAL A 114 0.82 -1.27 10.81
N GLU A 115 1.68 -1.48 9.83
CA GLU A 115 2.94 -2.20 9.99
C GLU A 115 4.06 -1.17 10.08
N TRP A 116 4.49 -0.88 11.30
CA TRP A 116 5.45 0.18 11.53
C TRP A 116 6.89 -0.32 11.50
N GLU A 117 7.68 0.25 10.61
CA GLU A 117 9.13 0.13 10.55
C GLU A 117 9.74 1.50 10.23
N ASP A 118 10.60 2.00 11.11
CA ASP A 118 11.32 3.25 10.91
C ASP A 118 12.58 3.25 11.77
N SER A 119 13.74 3.16 11.13
CA SER A 119 15.02 3.14 11.83
C SER A 119 15.45 4.50 12.40
N GLY A 120 14.79 5.58 11.97
CA GLY A 120 15.08 6.96 12.36
C GLY A 120 14.15 7.53 13.44
N MET A 121 13.21 6.72 13.98
CA MET A 121 12.21 7.20 14.93
C MET A 121 12.00 6.22 16.08
N GLU A 122 11.66 6.74 17.25
CA GLU A 122 11.23 5.92 18.39
C GLU A 122 9.88 5.24 18.06
N ARG A 123 9.82 3.92 18.32
CA ARG A 123 8.66 3.09 17.97
C ARG A 123 7.35 3.60 18.56
N GLU A 124 7.33 4.01 19.82
CA GLU A 124 6.11 4.45 20.49
C GLU A 124 5.55 5.74 19.86
N ILE A 125 6.43 6.62 19.40
CA ILE A 125 6.06 7.86 18.72
C ILE A 125 5.59 7.51 17.30
N GLY A 126 6.41 6.82 16.52
CA GLY A 126 6.14 6.55 15.11
C GLY A 126 4.93 5.67 14.87
N ALA A 127 4.72 4.63 15.68
CA ALA A 127 3.54 3.77 15.58
C ALA A 127 2.25 4.53 15.95
N SER A 128 2.28 5.39 16.98
CA SER A 128 1.15 6.23 17.36
C SER A 128 0.78 7.23 16.27
N GLU A 129 1.77 7.98 15.75
CA GLU A 129 1.57 8.93 14.65
C GLU A 129 1.02 8.24 13.39
N SER A 130 1.55 7.06 13.06
CA SER A 130 1.10 6.27 11.90
C SER A 130 -0.36 5.84 12.05
N ALA A 131 -0.76 5.40 13.25
CA ALA A 131 -2.15 5.04 13.53
C ALA A 131 -3.09 6.23 13.42
N ASP A 132 -2.68 7.40 13.91
CA ASP A 132 -3.49 8.63 13.83
C ASP A 132 -3.57 9.16 12.39
N TYR A 133 -2.48 9.02 11.62
CA TYR A 133 -2.52 9.33 10.19
C TYR A 133 -3.52 8.42 9.45
N CYS A 134 -3.47 7.11 9.67
CA CYS A 134 -4.39 6.16 9.05
C CYS A 134 -5.86 6.47 9.38
N LYS A 135 -6.19 6.73 10.65
CA LYS A 135 -7.54 7.15 11.06
C LYS A 135 -8.02 8.42 10.34
N LYS A 136 -7.11 9.36 10.10
CA LYS A 136 -7.44 10.63 9.44
C LYS A 136 -7.75 10.47 7.97
N ILE A 137 -7.08 9.53 7.28
CA ILE A 137 -7.25 9.30 5.84
C ILE A 137 -8.24 8.19 5.50
N ASP A 138 -8.72 7.45 6.48
CA ASP A 138 -9.72 6.39 6.32
C ASP A 138 -11.11 7.03 6.10
N PHE A 139 -11.35 7.52 4.88
CA PHE A 139 -12.62 8.08 4.46
C PHE A 139 -13.42 7.08 3.65
N THR A 140 -14.74 7.13 3.82
CA THR A 140 -15.69 6.34 3.02
C THR A 140 -16.05 7.04 1.72
N ALA A 141 -16.34 6.25 0.68
CA ALA A 141 -16.93 6.80 -0.54
C ALA A 141 -18.34 7.37 -0.27
N PRO A 142 -18.75 8.44 -1.00
CA PRO A 142 -20.10 8.96 -0.86
C PRO A 142 -21.14 7.89 -1.25
N GLY A 143 -22.20 7.76 -0.45
CA GLY A 143 -23.27 6.77 -0.68
C GLY A 143 -24.18 7.06 -1.88
N ALA A 144 -24.06 8.24 -2.51
CA ALA A 144 -24.80 8.66 -3.69
C ALA A 144 -23.90 9.40 -4.68
N ALA A 145 -24.25 9.37 -5.97
CA ALA A 145 -23.53 10.16 -6.98
C ALA A 145 -23.59 11.64 -6.62
N PHE A 146 -22.51 12.37 -6.84
CA PHE A 146 -22.40 13.80 -6.56
C PHE A 146 -23.56 14.58 -7.19
N ASP A 147 -23.99 14.20 -8.41
CA ASP A 147 -25.05 14.84 -9.16
C ASP A 147 -26.46 14.44 -8.75
N SER A 148 -26.64 13.48 -7.84
CA SER A 148 -27.98 13.03 -7.41
C SER A 148 -28.78 14.15 -6.73
N ALA A 149 -28.11 15.13 -6.10
CA ALA A 149 -28.73 16.29 -5.52
C ALA A 149 -29.27 17.30 -6.57
N PHE A 150 -28.85 17.18 -7.83
CA PHE A 150 -29.27 18.06 -8.94
C PHE A 150 -30.30 17.40 -9.86
N SER A 151 -30.49 16.08 -9.76
CA SER A 151 -31.41 15.30 -10.60
C SER A 151 -32.86 15.29 -10.08
N GLU A 152 -33.13 15.78 -8.86
CA GLU A 152 -34.49 15.90 -8.30
C GLU A 152 -35.06 17.31 -8.48
N LYS A 153 -35.28 17.75 -9.72
CA LYS A 153 -36.16 18.86 -10.07
C LYS A 153 -36.59 18.80 -11.52
N GLU A 154 -37.42 17.83 -11.86
CA GLU A 154 -38.37 17.92 -12.96
C GLU A 154 -39.67 17.25 -12.51
N ASP A 155 -40.50 18.02 -11.81
CA ASP A 155 -41.94 17.83 -11.67
C ASP A 155 -42.64 19.15 -11.99
#